data_a8c851659712eed632458da846fbed4d
#
_entry.id   a8c851659712eed632458da846fbed4d
#
_cell.length_a   1.000
_cell.length_b   1.000
_cell.length_c   1.000
_cell.angle_alpha   90.00
_cell.angle_beta   90.00
_cell.angle_gamma   90.00
#
_symmetry.space_group_name_H-M   'P 1'
#
loop_
_entity.id
_entity.type
_entity.pdbx_description
1 polymer ?
#
loop_
_entity_poly.entity_id
_entity_poly.type
_entity_poly.pdbx_seq_one_letter_code
_entity_poly.pdbx_strand_id
1 'polypeptide(L)'
;MRYRGWAITGWNSVALLAMTALVLGAAGTGEDGVRMLIRATARSSALLFLIAFLARPLRQLWRTDATAFALKNRRYFGVSMAVSHLIHGSAIVRLLTAFPSAYQVDATTLVGGGLGFVFIAAMAATSSDAAFEALGRARWQLLHRTGVWYLWVVFAFTFVPDPQYGWDALHAVAVAAFMAAPLVRAAAYAKTRRRAQATA
;
A
#
# COMPACT_ATOMS: atom_id res chain seq x y z
N MET A 1 -1.20 1.29 -26.32
CA MET A 1 -1.32 2.20 -25.16
C MET A 1 -0.08 2.05 -24.30
N ARG A 2 0.58 3.16 -23.92
CA ARG A 2 1.79 3.09 -23.07
C ARG A 2 1.38 3.02 -21.60
N TYR A 3 1.82 1.99 -20.87
CA TYR A 3 1.62 1.83 -19.42
C TYR A 3 2.51 2.85 -18.66
N ARG A 4 2.07 4.11 -18.57
CA ARG A 4 2.81 5.24 -17.99
C ARG A 4 1.86 6.25 -17.35
N GLY A 5 2.33 6.91 -16.27
CA GLY A 5 1.58 8.00 -15.65
C GLY A 5 0.21 7.56 -15.16
N TRP A 6 -0.80 8.38 -15.37
CA TRP A 6 -2.18 8.10 -14.95
C TRP A 6 -2.79 6.85 -15.57
N ALA A 7 -2.28 6.38 -16.73
CA ALA A 7 -2.71 5.11 -17.30
C ALA A 7 -2.41 3.92 -16.38
N ILE A 8 -1.34 3.98 -15.55
CA ILE A 8 -1.05 2.96 -14.52
C ILE A 8 -2.18 2.89 -13.52
N THR A 9 -2.59 4.04 -12.98
CA THR A 9 -3.72 4.10 -12.04
C THR A 9 -5.00 3.57 -12.69
N GLY A 10 -5.28 3.98 -13.93
CA GLY A 10 -6.46 3.50 -14.68
C GLY A 10 -6.47 1.98 -14.84
N TRP A 11 -5.38 1.39 -15.34
CA TRP A 11 -5.27 -0.07 -15.52
C TRP A 11 -5.32 -0.83 -14.21
N ASN A 12 -4.63 -0.33 -13.17
CA ASN A 12 -4.71 -0.95 -11.85
C ASN A 12 -6.12 -0.87 -11.27
N SER A 13 -6.85 0.25 -11.48
CA SER A 13 -8.24 0.36 -11.05
C SER A 13 -9.15 -0.64 -11.77
N VAL A 14 -8.99 -0.81 -13.08
CA VAL A 14 -9.72 -1.83 -13.86
C VAL A 14 -9.41 -3.23 -13.33
N ALA A 15 -8.14 -3.55 -13.09
CA ALA A 15 -7.72 -4.85 -12.54
C ALA A 15 -8.30 -5.09 -11.13
N LEU A 16 -8.33 -4.06 -10.27
CA LEU A 16 -8.90 -4.15 -8.93
C LEU A 16 -10.42 -4.35 -8.95
N LEU A 17 -11.12 -3.68 -9.85
CA LEU A 17 -12.57 -3.86 -10.04
C LEU A 17 -12.87 -5.25 -10.61
N ALA A 18 -12.10 -5.73 -11.59
CA ALA A 18 -12.22 -7.08 -12.12
C ALA A 18 -11.96 -8.13 -11.05
N MET A 19 -10.91 -7.95 -10.22
CA MET A 19 -10.64 -8.81 -9.06
C MET A 19 -11.82 -8.82 -8.08
N THR A 20 -12.39 -7.64 -7.78
CA THR A 20 -13.56 -7.52 -6.91
C THR A 20 -14.76 -8.30 -7.47
N ALA A 21 -15.05 -8.12 -8.77
CA ALA A 21 -16.15 -8.83 -9.45
C ALA A 21 -15.93 -10.35 -9.45
N LEU A 22 -14.69 -10.81 -9.70
CA LEU A 22 -14.35 -12.23 -9.70
C LEU A 22 -14.48 -12.83 -8.29
N VAL A 23 -13.99 -12.16 -7.26
CA VAL A 23 -14.08 -12.64 -5.87
C VAL A 23 -15.54 -12.75 -5.44
N LEU A 24 -16.34 -11.70 -5.66
CA LEU A 24 -17.75 -11.71 -5.28
C LEU A 24 -18.60 -12.62 -6.18
N GLY A 25 -18.24 -12.79 -7.44
CA GLY A 25 -18.89 -13.74 -8.35
C GLY A 25 -18.64 -15.20 -7.96
N ALA A 26 -17.43 -15.51 -7.50
CA ALA A 26 -17.06 -16.88 -7.10
C ALA A 26 -17.47 -17.23 -5.67
N ALA A 27 -17.29 -16.31 -4.71
CA ALA A 27 -17.55 -16.56 -3.28
C ALA A 27 -18.90 -16.00 -2.79
N GLY A 28 -19.65 -15.33 -3.66
CA GLY A 28 -20.90 -14.68 -3.29
C GLY A 28 -20.72 -13.34 -2.56
N THR A 29 -21.85 -12.69 -2.25
CA THR A 29 -21.89 -11.39 -1.52
C THR A 29 -22.20 -11.55 -0.03
N GLY A 30 -22.21 -12.78 0.48
CA GLY A 30 -22.35 -13.12 1.89
C GLY A 30 -21.08 -12.81 2.68
N GLU A 31 -21.10 -13.19 3.96
CA GLU A 31 -19.98 -12.91 4.89
C GLU A 31 -18.64 -13.43 4.36
N ASP A 32 -18.58 -14.68 3.89
CA ASP A 32 -17.34 -15.31 3.40
C ASP A 32 -16.78 -14.60 2.18
N GLY A 33 -17.63 -14.21 1.21
CA GLY A 33 -17.23 -13.46 0.04
C GLY A 33 -16.68 -12.08 0.39
N VAL A 34 -17.33 -11.39 1.33
CA VAL A 34 -16.83 -10.08 1.81
C VAL A 34 -15.50 -10.22 2.55
N ARG A 35 -15.34 -11.25 3.39
CA ARG A 35 -14.06 -11.56 4.05
C ARG A 35 -12.94 -11.90 3.05
N MET A 36 -13.28 -12.65 2.00
CA MET A 36 -12.34 -12.93 0.91
C MET A 36 -11.92 -11.66 0.17
N LEU A 37 -12.86 -10.76 -0.10
CA LEU A 37 -12.58 -9.47 -0.73
C LEU A 37 -11.69 -8.59 0.15
N ILE A 38 -11.93 -8.52 1.46
CA ILE A 38 -11.07 -7.81 2.43
C ILE A 38 -9.63 -8.34 2.34
N ARG A 39 -9.43 -9.67 2.35
CA ARG A 39 -8.10 -10.27 2.22
C ARG A 39 -7.44 -9.98 0.87
N ALA A 40 -8.17 -10.10 -0.22
CA ALA A 40 -7.65 -9.82 -1.56
C ALA A 40 -7.23 -8.35 -1.74
N THR A 41 -8.05 -7.42 -1.27
CA THR A 41 -7.76 -5.98 -1.32
C THR A 41 -6.65 -5.56 -0.36
N ALA A 42 -6.52 -6.17 0.81
CA ALA A 42 -5.37 -5.97 1.70
C ALA A 42 -4.05 -6.38 1.01
N ARG A 43 -4.01 -7.56 0.37
CA ARG A 43 -2.84 -8.07 -0.36
C ARG A 43 -2.46 -7.18 -1.56
N SER A 44 -3.43 -6.76 -2.36
CA SER A 44 -3.17 -5.85 -3.49
C SER A 44 -2.73 -4.45 -3.04
N SER A 45 -3.30 -3.92 -1.95
CA SER A 45 -2.85 -2.66 -1.34
C SER A 45 -1.41 -2.77 -0.85
N ALA A 46 -1.06 -3.86 -0.17
CA ALA A 46 0.28 -4.12 0.33
C ALA A 46 1.32 -4.19 -0.79
N LEU A 47 1.01 -4.90 -1.89
CA LEU A 47 1.88 -4.98 -3.05
C LEU A 47 2.13 -3.60 -3.68
N LEU A 48 1.06 -2.85 -3.95
CA LEU A 48 1.15 -1.51 -4.54
C LEU A 48 1.90 -0.54 -3.63
N PHE A 49 1.68 -0.64 -2.31
CA PHE A 49 2.43 0.09 -1.31
C PHE A 49 3.93 -0.23 -1.35
N LEU A 50 4.31 -1.50 -1.34
CA LEU A 50 5.72 -1.92 -1.37
C LEU A 50 6.43 -1.45 -2.64
N ILE A 51 5.77 -1.51 -3.81
CA ILE A 51 6.32 -0.96 -5.06
C ILE A 51 6.63 0.54 -4.90
N ALA A 52 5.69 1.32 -4.39
CA ALA A 52 5.88 2.76 -4.19
C ALA A 52 6.91 3.06 -3.09
N PHE A 53 6.90 2.31 -1.99
CA PHE A 53 7.77 2.48 -0.82
C PHE A 53 9.24 2.16 -1.14
N LEU A 54 9.48 1.13 -1.95
CA LEU A 54 10.80 0.64 -2.30
C LEU A 54 11.35 1.22 -3.61
N ALA A 55 10.56 1.93 -4.41
CA ALA A 55 10.96 2.44 -5.72
C ALA A 55 12.29 3.23 -5.70
N ARG A 56 12.45 4.17 -4.77
CA ARG A 56 13.66 4.97 -4.63
C ARG A 56 14.85 4.17 -4.11
N PRO A 57 14.77 3.43 -2.99
CA PRO A 57 15.89 2.63 -2.50
C PRO A 57 16.34 1.55 -3.50
N LEU A 58 15.42 0.87 -4.16
CA LEU A 58 15.78 -0.09 -5.19
C LEU A 58 16.55 0.56 -6.34
N ARG A 59 16.14 1.74 -6.80
CA ARG A 59 16.87 2.47 -7.84
C ARG A 59 18.27 2.93 -7.39
N GLN A 60 18.46 3.21 -6.13
CA GLN A 60 19.77 3.56 -5.57
C GLN A 60 20.71 2.35 -5.48
N LEU A 61 20.17 1.17 -5.17
CA LEU A 61 20.93 -0.07 -5.06
C LEU A 61 21.21 -0.70 -6.44
N TRP A 62 20.19 -0.82 -7.28
CA TRP A 62 20.23 -1.45 -8.60
C TRP A 62 19.69 -0.51 -9.67
N ARG A 63 20.53 -0.18 -10.66
CA ARG A 63 20.18 0.75 -11.74
C ARG A 63 19.69 -0.01 -12.99
N THR A 64 18.50 -0.61 -12.89
CA THR A 64 17.83 -1.32 -13.98
C THR A 64 16.67 -0.52 -14.55
N ASP A 65 16.17 -0.88 -15.74
CA ASP A 65 15.00 -0.25 -16.34
C ASP A 65 13.74 -0.43 -15.48
N ALA A 66 13.59 -1.60 -14.84
CA ALA A 66 12.48 -1.87 -13.93
C ALA A 66 12.47 -0.91 -12.72
N THR A 67 13.64 -0.67 -12.10
CA THR A 67 13.75 0.26 -10.96
C THR A 67 13.60 1.72 -11.40
N ALA A 68 14.03 2.07 -12.62
CA ALA A 68 13.78 3.39 -13.20
C ALA A 68 12.28 3.61 -13.45
N PHE A 69 11.61 2.60 -14.00
CA PHE A 69 10.16 2.62 -14.23
C PHE A 69 9.40 2.77 -12.92
N ALA A 70 9.71 1.96 -11.89
CA ALA A 70 9.06 2.03 -10.58
C ALA A 70 9.25 3.41 -9.93
N LEU A 71 10.47 3.96 -9.97
CA LEU A 71 10.74 5.29 -9.40
C LEU A 71 9.98 6.41 -10.12
N LYS A 72 9.97 6.39 -11.46
CA LYS A 72 9.25 7.37 -12.29
C LYS A 72 7.75 7.36 -12.03
N ASN A 73 7.20 6.18 -11.77
CA ASN A 73 5.77 5.96 -11.65
C ASN A 73 5.29 5.72 -10.21
N ARG A 74 6.16 5.90 -9.19
CA ARG A 74 5.85 5.62 -7.79
C ARG A 74 4.58 6.31 -7.28
N ARG A 75 4.31 7.54 -7.76
CA ARG A 75 3.10 8.32 -7.42
C ARG A 75 1.84 7.58 -7.85
N TYR A 76 1.82 7.05 -9.05
CA TYR A 76 0.67 6.36 -9.63
C TYR A 76 0.42 4.99 -8.95
N PHE A 77 1.47 4.29 -8.54
CA PHE A 77 1.34 3.11 -7.68
C PHE A 77 0.76 3.45 -6.31
N GLY A 78 1.19 4.57 -5.71
CA GLY A 78 0.62 5.07 -4.46
C GLY A 78 -0.87 5.43 -4.56
N VAL A 79 -1.27 6.10 -5.64
CA VAL A 79 -2.70 6.40 -5.90
C VAL A 79 -3.49 5.12 -6.20
N SER A 80 -2.91 4.16 -6.93
CA SER A 80 -3.55 2.85 -7.15
C SER A 80 -3.76 2.09 -5.83
N MET A 81 -2.80 2.20 -4.90
CA MET A 81 -2.96 1.66 -3.55
C MET A 81 -4.13 2.31 -2.81
N ALA A 82 -4.30 3.62 -2.94
CA ALA A 82 -5.44 4.31 -2.34
C ALA A 82 -6.77 3.83 -2.92
N VAL A 83 -6.86 3.57 -4.23
CA VAL A 83 -8.04 2.97 -4.87
C VAL A 83 -8.31 1.57 -4.31
N SER A 84 -7.28 0.71 -4.21
CA SER A 84 -7.40 -0.62 -3.60
C SER A 84 -7.90 -0.54 -2.15
N HIS A 85 -7.39 0.43 -1.41
CA HIS A 85 -7.75 0.62 0.00
C HIS A 85 -9.15 1.21 0.17
N LEU A 86 -9.64 1.99 -0.79
CA LEU A 86 -11.04 2.42 -0.81
C LEU A 86 -12.01 1.24 -0.96
N ILE A 87 -11.70 0.30 -1.86
CA ILE A 87 -12.47 -0.95 -2.01
C ILE A 87 -12.37 -1.77 -0.73
N HIS A 88 -11.18 -1.87 -0.12
CA HIS A 88 -10.96 -2.54 1.16
C HIS A 88 -11.83 -1.96 2.27
N GLY A 89 -11.83 -0.64 2.44
CA GLY A 89 -12.65 0.05 3.44
C GLY A 89 -14.14 -0.15 3.20
N SER A 90 -14.59 -0.08 1.95
CA SER A 90 -15.98 -0.35 1.59
C SER A 90 -16.41 -1.78 1.95
N ALA A 91 -15.51 -2.77 1.75
CA ALA A 91 -15.77 -4.15 2.15
C ALA A 91 -15.83 -4.32 3.68
N ILE A 92 -14.97 -3.61 4.44
CA ILE A 92 -15.02 -3.58 5.91
C ILE A 92 -16.36 -2.97 6.38
N VAL A 93 -16.74 -1.82 5.84
CA VAL A 93 -18.02 -1.18 6.18
C VAL A 93 -19.19 -2.13 5.91
N ARG A 94 -19.19 -2.81 4.75
CA ARG A 94 -20.20 -3.81 4.44
C ARG A 94 -20.20 -4.98 5.44
N LEU A 95 -19.03 -5.48 5.84
CA LEU A 95 -18.93 -6.55 6.84
C LEU A 95 -19.58 -6.13 8.15
N LEU A 96 -19.24 -4.93 8.65
CA LEU A 96 -19.73 -4.41 9.92
C LEU A 96 -21.23 -4.09 9.91
N THR A 97 -21.76 -3.64 8.77
CA THR A 97 -23.18 -3.22 8.68
C THR A 97 -24.12 -4.37 8.33
N ALA A 98 -23.71 -5.27 7.43
CA ALA A 98 -24.54 -6.39 6.98
C ALA A 98 -24.39 -7.65 7.85
N PHE A 99 -23.26 -7.80 8.55
CA PHE A 99 -22.94 -8.96 9.37
C PHE A 99 -22.37 -8.55 10.74
N PRO A 100 -23.11 -7.82 11.58
CA PRO A 100 -22.60 -7.21 12.81
C PRO A 100 -22.13 -8.23 13.86
N SER A 101 -22.64 -9.45 13.82
CA SER A 101 -22.19 -10.56 14.68
C SER A 101 -20.90 -11.23 14.21
N ALA A 102 -20.50 -11.01 12.96
CA ALA A 102 -19.36 -11.68 12.33
C ALA A 102 -18.01 -11.15 12.79
N TYR A 103 -17.94 -9.87 13.18
CA TYR A 103 -16.67 -9.23 13.54
C TYR A 103 -16.88 -8.08 14.53
N GLN A 104 -16.19 -8.16 15.65
CA GLN A 104 -16.10 -7.07 16.61
C GLN A 104 -14.76 -6.36 16.41
N VAL A 105 -14.83 -5.07 16.10
CA VAL A 105 -13.63 -4.24 15.91
C VAL A 105 -13.12 -3.80 17.27
N ASP A 106 -11.92 -4.23 17.64
CA ASP A 106 -11.24 -3.70 18.83
C ASP A 106 -10.76 -2.26 18.60
N ALA A 107 -10.56 -1.51 19.70
CA ALA A 107 -10.17 -0.11 19.65
C ALA A 107 -8.82 0.11 18.95
N THR A 108 -7.89 -0.83 19.07
CA THR A 108 -6.56 -0.73 18.45
C THR A 108 -6.66 -0.82 16.93
N THR A 109 -7.45 -1.79 16.44
CA THR A 109 -7.74 -1.93 15.01
C THR A 109 -8.49 -0.73 14.45
N LEU A 110 -9.48 -0.22 15.20
CA LEU A 110 -10.26 0.96 14.77
C LEU A 110 -9.39 2.21 14.68
N VAL A 111 -8.60 2.50 15.70
CA VAL A 111 -7.74 3.69 15.73
C VAL A 111 -6.56 3.54 14.76
N GLY A 112 -5.86 2.40 14.80
CA GLY A 112 -4.70 2.15 13.94
C GLY A 112 -5.08 2.10 12.47
N GLY A 113 -6.07 1.31 12.11
CA GLY A 113 -6.58 1.22 10.73
C GLY A 113 -7.24 2.52 10.27
N GLY A 114 -8.08 3.14 11.10
CA GLY A 114 -8.76 4.40 10.79
C GLY A 114 -7.78 5.54 10.48
N LEU A 115 -6.74 5.71 11.30
CA LEU A 115 -5.68 6.69 11.03
C LEU A 115 -4.91 6.35 9.75
N GLY A 116 -4.73 5.05 9.43
CA GLY A 116 -4.18 4.60 8.15
C GLY A 116 -5.00 5.11 6.95
N PHE A 117 -6.33 5.01 7.01
CA PHE A 117 -7.22 5.56 5.98
C PHE A 117 -7.08 7.09 5.85
N VAL A 118 -6.96 7.81 6.96
CA VAL A 118 -6.73 9.27 6.95
C VAL A 118 -5.43 9.61 6.24
N PHE A 119 -4.32 8.91 6.54
CA PHE A 119 -3.05 9.13 5.83
C PHE A 119 -3.16 8.79 4.35
N ILE A 120 -3.81 7.69 3.99
CA ILE A 120 -4.00 7.30 2.58
C ILE A 120 -4.78 8.38 1.83
N ALA A 121 -5.89 8.83 2.38
CA ALA A 121 -6.71 9.88 1.78
C ALA A 121 -5.94 11.20 1.62
N ALA A 122 -5.25 11.65 2.67
CA ALA A 122 -4.46 12.89 2.64
C ALA A 122 -3.31 12.81 1.62
N MET A 123 -2.57 11.68 1.57
CA MET A 123 -1.50 11.49 0.59
C MET A 123 -2.03 11.38 -0.83
N ALA A 124 -3.17 10.72 -1.06
CA ALA A 124 -3.80 10.63 -2.37
C ALA A 124 -4.27 12.02 -2.86
N ALA A 125 -4.97 12.78 -2.01
CA ALA A 125 -5.43 14.13 -2.30
C ALA A 125 -4.27 15.09 -2.63
N THR A 126 -3.11 14.90 -2.00
CA THR A 126 -1.91 15.73 -2.22
C THR A 126 -0.95 15.15 -3.26
N SER A 127 -1.40 14.20 -4.07
CA SER A 127 -0.58 13.56 -5.11
C SER A 127 -0.63 14.24 -6.47
N SER A 128 -1.32 15.38 -6.65
CA SER A 128 -1.26 16.20 -7.86
C SER A 128 -0.15 17.25 -7.77
N ASP A 129 0.28 17.77 -8.93
CA ASP A 129 1.30 18.85 -8.94
C ASP A 129 0.73 20.14 -8.35
N ALA A 130 -0.54 20.47 -8.65
CA ALA A 130 -1.23 21.61 -8.05
C ALA A 130 -1.34 21.51 -6.52
N ALA A 131 -1.65 20.33 -6.00
CA ALA A 131 -1.71 20.12 -4.55
C ALA A 131 -0.32 20.18 -3.89
N PHE A 132 0.73 19.70 -4.57
CA PHE A 132 2.12 19.86 -4.13
C PHE A 132 2.51 21.33 -4.03
N GLU A 133 2.19 22.13 -5.06
CA GLU A 133 2.46 23.57 -5.09
C GLU A 133 1.70 24.31 -3.98
N ALA A 134 0.40 24.02 -3.82
CA ALA A 134 -0.44 24.64 -2.80
C ALA A 134 0.01 24.32 -1.36
N LEU A 135 0.42 23.06 -1.09
CA LEU A 135 0.86 22.64 0.24
C LEU A 135 2.28 23.09 0.57
N GLY A 136 3.11 23.25 -0.46
CA GLY A 136 4.53 23.53 -0.37
C GLY A 136 5.36 22.30 -0.01
N ARG A 137 6.63 22.32 -0.45
CA ARG A 137 7.54 21.16 -0.37
C ARG A 137 7.71 20.60 1.05
N ALA A 138 7.86 21.48 2.04
CA ALA A 138 8.14 21.04 3.42
C ALA A 138 6.97 20.26 4.05
N ARG A 139 5.75 20.80 3.94
CA ARG A 139 4.53 20.17 4.48
C ARG A 139 4.20 18.88 3.72
N TRP A 140 4.35 18.92 2.38
CA TRP A 140 4.15 17.74 1.55
C TRP A 140 5.13 16.61 1.93
N GLN A 141 6.41 16.93 2.11
CA GLN A 141 7.41 15.93 2.52
C GLN A 141 7.15 15.38 3.93
N LEU A 142 6.72 16.23 4.86
CA LEU A 142 6.37 15.80 6.21
C LEU A 142 5.20 14.81 6.17
N LEU A 143 4.08 15.18 5.52
CA LEU A 143 2.91 14.33 5.37
C LEU A 143 3.27 12.96 4.74
N HIS A 144 3.93 13.00 3.59
CA HIS A 144 4.26 11.77 2.86
C HIS A 144 5.30 10.91 3.60
N ARG A 145 6.28 11.52 4.27
CA ARG A 145 7.27 10.76 5.07
C ARG A 145 6.63 10.11 6.28
N THR A 146 5.83 10.84 7.04
CA THR A 146 5.12 10.31 8.20
C THR A 146 4.11 9.25 7.76
N GLY A 147 3.29 9.54 6.75
CA GLY A 147 2.27 8.63 6.26
C GLY A 147 2.82 7.30 5.74
N VAL A 148 3.90 7.31 4.93
CA VAL A 148 4.47 6.05 4.42
C VAL A 148 5.10 5.20 5.52
N TRP A 149 5.69 5.79 6.56
CA TRP A 149 6.21 5.01 7.69
C TRP A 149 5.10 4.50 8.59
N TYR A 150 4.07 5.30 8.82
CA TYR A 150 2.89 4.87 9.54
C TYR A 150 2.22 3.67 8.84
N LEU A 151 1.99 3.78 7.53
CA LEU A 151 1.41 2.70 6.75
C LEU A 151 2.30 1.45 6.71
N TRP A 152 3.63 1.63 6.68
CA TRP A 152 4.53 0.48 6.78
C TRP A 152 4.32 -0.26 8.10
N VAL A 153 4.22 0.45 9.23
CA VAL A 153 3.93 -0.14 10.54
C VAL A 153 2.59 -0.89 10.51
N VAL A 154 1.52 -0.22 10.05
CA VAL A 154 0.17 -0.84 9.98
C VAL A 154 0.19 -2.11 9.13
N PHE A 155 0.74 -2.05 7.92
CA PHE A 155 0.84 -3.24 7.06
C PHE A 155 1.71 -4.34 7.67
N ALA A 156 2.86 -3.99 8.27
CA ALA A 156 3.72 -4.97 8.91
C ALA A 156 2.97 -5.74 10.01
N PHE A 157 2.22 -5.04 10.85
CA PHE A 157 1.40 -5.68 11.89
C PHE A 157 0.20 -6.45 11.33
N THR A 158 -0.43 -5.98 10.25
CA THR A 158 -1.55 -6.67 9.61
C THR A 158 -1.14 -8.03 9.02
N PHE A 159 0.12 -8.16 8.59
CA PHE A 159 0.64 -9.42 8.06
C PHE A 159 1.32 -10.31 9.11
N VAL A 160 1.33 -9.95 10.40
CA VAL A 160 1.71 -10.88 11.45
C VAL A 160 0.63 -11.98 11.51
N PRO A 161 1.00 -13.24 11.37
CA PRO A 161 0.02 -14.31 11.30
C PRO A 161 -0.74 -14.44 12.62
N ASP A 162 -2.04 -14.56 12.52
CA ASP A 162 -2.84 -15.07 13.61
C ASP A 162 -2.66 -16.60 13.64
N PRO A 163 -2.20 -17.18 14.77
CA PRO A 163 -2.00 -18.63 14.91
C PRO A 163 -3.25 -19.46 14.57
N GLN A 164 -4.43 -18.88 14.69
CA GLN A 164 -5.70 -19.57 14.41
C GLN A 164 -5.94 -19.82 12.91
N TYR A 165 -5.33 -19.02 12.02
CA TYR A 165 -5.56 -19.11 10.57
C TYR A 165 -4.42 -19.76 9.79
N GLY A 166 -3.34 -20.16 10.48
CA GLY A 166 -2.19 -20.81 9.86
C GLY A 166 -1.37 -19.89 8.94
N TRP A 167 -0.23 -20.42 8.49
CA TRP A 167 0.67 -19.73 7.54
C TRP A 167 0.44 -20.30 6.14
N ASP A 168 -0.02 -19.47 5.20
CA ASP A 168 0.16 -19.78 3.79
C ASP A 168 1.47 -19.18 3.25
N ALA A 169 1.99 -19.75 2.15
CA ALA A 169 3.25 -19.30 1.55
C ALA A 169 3.20 -17.81 1.13
N LEU A 170 2.06 -17.33 0.66
CA LEU A 170 1.87 -15.94 0.26
C LEU A 170 1.95 -14.99 1.46
N HIS A 171 1.42 -15.42 2.59
CA HIS A 171 1.50 -14.68 3.85
C HIS A 171 2.96 -14.57 4.33
N ALA A 172 3.69 -15.69 4.34
CA ALA A 172 5.11 -15.70 4.71
C ALA A 172 5.96 -14.78 3.81
N VAL A 173 5.72 -14.79 2.50
CA VAL A 173 6.39 -13.89 1.55
C VAL A 173 6.06 -12.42 1.85
N ALA A 174 4.80 -12.10 2.15
CA ALA A 174 4.42 -10.74 2.50
C ALA A 174 5.11 -10.26 3.78
N VAL A 175 5.11 -11.06 4.84
CA VAL A 175 5.84 -10.75 6.09
C VAL A 175 7.31 -10.53 5.82
N ALA A 176 7.98 -11.43 5.10
CA ALA A 176 9.39 -11.31 4.76
C ALA A 176 9.67 -10.00 3.97
N ALA A 177 8.82 -9.67 2.99
CA ALA A 177 8.97 -8.45 2.20
C ALA A 177 8.80 -7.18 3.05
N PHE A 178 7.84 -7.13 3.97
CA PHE A 178 7.66 -6.00 4.88
C PHE A 178 8.82 -5.87 5.86
N MET A 179 9.33 -6.98 6.41
CA MET A 179 10.49 -6.96 7.31
C MET A 179 11.78 -6.57 6.59
N ALA A 180 11.97 -6.99 5.35
CA ALA A 180 13.14 -6.62 4.54
C ALA A 180 13.10 -5.15 4.06
N ALA A 181 11.94 -4.55 3.91
CA ALA A 181 11.79 -3.22 3.32
C ALA A 181 12.58 -2.10 4.04
N PRO A 182 12.61 -1.98 5.39
CA PRO A 182 13.45 -1.02 6.09
C PRO A 182 14.94 -1.29 5.90
N LEU A 183 15.36 -2.56 5.84
CA LEU A 183 16.76 -2.94 5.61
C LEU A 183 17.23 -2.51 4.23
N VAL A 184 16.41 -2.70 3.21
CA VAL A 184 16.68 -2.22 1.83
C VAL A 184 16.81 -0.69 1.81
N ARG A 185 15.97 0.03 2.55
CA ARG A 185 16.06 1.49 2.67
C ARG A 185 17.33 1.94 3.40
N ALA A 186 17.71 1.25 4.48
CA ALA A 186 18.94 1.53 5.23
C ALA A 186 20.18 1.27 4.38
N ALA A 187 20.24 0.16 3.64
CA ALA A 187 21.33 -0.16 2.74
C ALA A 187 21.49 0.89 1.61
N ALA A 188 20.37 1.33 1.03
CA ALA A 188 20.36 2.38 0.02
C ALA A 188 20.88 3.72 0.57
N TYR A 189 20.45 4.08 1.78
CA TYR A 189 20.95 5.29 2.46
C TYR A 189 22.45 5.21 2.73
N ALA A 190 22.94 4.10 3.29
CA ALA A 190 24.36 3.89 3.56
C ALA A 190 25.21 3.99 2.28
N LYS A 191 24.76 3.36 1.19
CA LYS A 191 25.43 3.45 -0.12
C LYS A 191 25.53 4.89 -0.64
N THR A 192 24.45 5.66 -0.51
CA THR A 192 24.42 7.04 -0.95
C THR A 192 25.36 7.93 -0.13
N ARG A 193 25.38 7.73 1.20
CA ARG A 193 26.25 8.46 2.12
C ARG A 193 27.74 8.19 1.86
N ARG A 194 28.11 6.90 1.67
CA ARG A 194 29.52 6.53 1.33
C ARG A 194 29.98 7.17 0.03
N ARG A 195 29.13 7.25 -0.99
CA ARG A 195 29.46 7.92 -2.26
C ARG A 195 29.68 9.42 -2.08
N ALA A 196 28.83 10.09 -1.30
CA ALA A 196 29.00 11.53 -1.04
C ALA A 196 30.31 11.80 -0.29
N GLN A 197 30.73 10.93 0.64
CA GLN A 197 32.00 11.07 1.36
C GLN A 197 33.23 10.81 0.49
N ALA A 198 33.11 9.97 -0.54
CA ALA A 198 34.21 9.66 -1.45
C ALA A 198 34.44 10.75 -2.52
N THR A 199 33.51 11.71 -2.66
CA THR A 199 33.56 12.82 -3.64
C THR A 199 33.77 14.19 -2.98
N ALA A 200 33.87 14.25 -1.67
CA ALA A 200 34.19 15.44 -0.87
C ALA A 200 35.68 15.45 -0.46
#